data_8cbf92014b2438f8a8d91d7091923c2d
#
_entry.id   8cbf92014b2438f8a8d91d7091923c2d
#
_cell.length_a   1.000
_cell.length_b   1.000
_cell.length_c   1.000
_cell.angle_alpha   90.00
_cell.angle_beta   90.00
_cell.angle_gamma   90.00
#
_symmetry.space_group_name_H-M   'P 1'
#
loop_
_entity.id
_entity.type
_entity.pdbx_description
1 polymer ?
#
loop_
_entity_poly.entity_id
_entity_poly.type
_entity_poly.pdbx_seq_one_letter_code
_entity_poly.pdbx_strand_id
1 'polypeptide(L)'
;MKTKSAMITIAGRPNVGKSTLTNYLVGEKIAIVSNKPQTTRNRICGIVTRGNTQFVFVDTPGYHRARTRLGDYMVNVAQESIADVDLTVLVVEPIASIGPQEEGLMEKIKGSHCPAVLAINKIDTVEKDALLEVIALYSQAADFDAIIPICAKTGDGVDELLKVCEKYAVESPFLFPQDMTTDQPERQVMAEIIREKLLWCLEKEIPHGTAVEITKFSERDSGVIDIDATIYCEKASHKGIIIGKQGAMLKKISSLARADCEKFMGTKVYLTTWVKVKENWRDSDFLVRNFGYSE
;
A
#
# COMPACT_ATOMS: atom_id res chain seq x y z
N MET A 1 5.25 13.73 30.32
CA MET A 1 4.82 14.50 29.12
C MET A 1 3.55 13.85 28.63
N LYS A 2 2.58 14.61 28.12
CA LYS A 2 1.34 14.06 27.56
C LYS A 2 1.64 13.48 26.19
N THR A 3 1.09 12.31 25.89
CA THR A 3 1.20 11.68 24.57
C THR A 3 0.21 12.31 23.60
N LYS A 4 0.52 12.21 22.29
CA LYS A 4 -0.33 12.67 21.20
C LYS A 4 -0.43 11.58 20.14
N SER A 5 -1.52 11.55 19.40
CA SER A 5 -1.63 10.71 18.20
C SER A 5 -2.32 11.45 17.07
N ALA A 6 -2.03 11.02 15.85
CA ALA A 6 -2.70 11.46 14.64
C ALA A 6 -2.98 10.26 13.73
N MET A 7 -4.21 10.14 13.26
CA MET A 7 -4.60 9.21 12.22
C MET A 7 -4.60 9.94 10.87
N ILE A 8 -3.81 9.47 9.92
CA ILE A 8 -3.51 10.19 8.69
C ILE A 8 -3.76 9.28 7.49
N THR A 9 -4.68 9.64 6.63
CA THR A 9 -4.89 8.91 5.37
C THR A 9 -3.91 9.36 4.30
N ILE A 10 -3.30 8.38 3.61
CA ILE A 10 -2.49 8.61 2.41
C ILE A 10 -3.35 8.28 1.19
N ALA A 11 -3.89 9.32 0.56
CA ALA A 11 -4.73 9.23 -0.62
C ALA A 11 -3.97 9.55 -1.91
N GLY A 12 -4.47 9.11 -3.05
CA GLY A 12 -3.88 9.39 -4.37
C GLY A 12 -4.21 8.31 -5.39
N ARG A 13 -3.99 8.63 -6.68
CA ARG A 13 -4.18 7.65 -7.75
C ARG A 13 -3.20 6.46 -7.63
N PRO A 14 -3.41 5.36 -8.38
CA PRO A 14 -2.44 4.27 -8.43
C PRO A 14 -1.05 4.76 -8.87
N ASN A 15 0.00 4.16 -8.32
CA ASN A 15 1.41 4.35 -8.68
C ASN A 15 2.03 5.73 -8.38
N VAL A 16 1.36 6.63 -7.68
CA VAL A 16 1.95 7.91 -7.24
C VAL A 16 3.00 7.74 -6.12
N GLY A 17 3.08 6.55 -5.50
CA GLY A 17 4.09 6.22 -4.49
C GLY A 17 3.59 6.19 -3.05
N LYS A 18 2.28 6.03 -2.81
CA LYS A 18 1.67 5.93 -1.46
C LYS A 18 2.36 4.87 -0.58
N SER A 19 2.37 3.62 -1.03
CA SER A 19 2.99 2.51 -0.29
C SER A 19 4.51 2.67 -0.14
N THR A 20 5.18 3.35 -1.07
CA THR A 20 6.60 3.70 -0.93
C THR A 20 6.80 4.70 0.19
N LEU A 21 5.94 5.71 0.26
CA LEU A 21 5.95 6.71 1.33
C LEU A 21 5.66 6.05 2.68
N THR A 22 4.64 5.20 2.76
CA THR A 22 4.30 4.46 3.99
C THR A 22 5.47 3.62 4.49
N ASN A 23 6.10 2.83 3.61
CA ASN A 23 7.27 2.03 3.97
C ASN A 23 8.45 2.89 4.43
N TYR A 24 8.68 4.03 3.78
CA TYR A 24 9.74 4.97 4.19
C TYR A 24 9.47 5.56 5.58
N LEU A 25 8.25 6.02 5.84
CA LEU A 25 7.84 6.59 7.12
C LEU A 25 7.98 5.60 8.27
N VAL A 26 7.58 4.35 8.05
CA VAL A 26 7.67 3.27 9.03
C VAL A 26 9.11 2.77 9.22
N GLY A 27 9.95 2.85 8.19
CA GLY A 27 11.30 2.29 8.16
C GLY A 27 11.35 0.80 7.84
N GLU A 28 10.20 0.21 7.53
CA GLU A 28 10.03 -1.20 7.24
C GLU A 28 9.14 -1.45 6.03
N LYS A 29 9.29 -2.61 5.38
CA LYS A 29 8.46 -3.01 4.24
C LYS A 29 7.15 -3.66 4.72
N ILE A 30 6.17 -2.87 5.09
CA ILE A 30 4.84 -3.34 5.50
C ILE A 30 3.84 -3.38 4.34
N ALA A 31 4.07 -2.59 3.29
CA ALA A 31 3.24 -2.53 2.10
C ALA A 31 4.04 -2.91 0.86
N ILE A 32 3.41 -3.60 -0.07
CA ILE A 32 4.04 -4.00 -1.34
C ILE A 32 4.10 -2.84 -2.33
N VAL A 33 5.14 -2.82 -3.15
CA VAL A 33 5.39 -1.77 -4.12
C VAL A 33 5.51 -2.36 -5.53
N SER A 34 4.77 -1.80 -6.46
CA SER A 34 4.82 -2.18 -7.88
C SER A 34 4.43 -0.99 -8.75
N ASN A 35 4.89 -0.99 -9.99
CA ASN A 35 4.46 -0.03 -11.02
C ASN A 35 3.12 -0.43 -11.68
N LYS A 36 2.48 -1.50 -11.23
CA LYS A 36 1.19 -1.97 -11.76
C LYS A 36 0.03 -1.40 -10.94
N PRO A 37 -1.13 -1.13 -11.57
CA PRO A 37 -2.32 -0.71 -10.84
C PRO A 37 -2.81 -1.83 -9.90
N GLN A 38 -3.62 -1.48 -8.90
CA GLN A 38 -4.16 -2.41 -7.90
C GLN A 38 -3.07 -3.16 -7.10
N THR A 39 -1.94 -2.49 -6.84
CA THR A 39 -0.86 -3.03 -6.00
C THR A 39 -1.36 -3.18 -4.56
N THR A 40 -1.81 -2.13 -3.91
CA THR A 40 -2.47 -2.17 -2.61
C THR A 40 -3.94 -2.53 -2.80
N ARG A 41 -4.43 -3.53 -2.10
CA ARG A 41 -5.83 -3.98 -2.17
C ARG A 41 -6.59 -3.78 -0.87
N ASN A 42 -5.90 -3.91 0.26
CA ASN A 42 -6.45 -3.69 1.60
C ASN A 42 -5.97 -2.35 2.16
N ARG A 43 -6.66 -1.86 3.16
CA ARG A 43 -6.18 -0.83 4.05
C ARG A 43 -5.00 -1.39 4.86
N ILE A 44 -3.91 -0.64 4.96
CA ILE A 44 -2.73 -0.99 5.75
C ILE A 44 -2.42 0.18 6.67
N CYS A 45 -2.35 -0.04 7.97
CA CYS A 45 -1.86 0.97 8.91
C CYS A 45 -0.35 0.83 9.07
N GLY A 46 0.37 1.91 8.78
CA GLY A 46 1.77 2.09 9.14
C GLY A 46 1.89 2.92 10.40
N ILE A 47 2.49 2.38 11.45
CA ILE A 47 2.56 3.01 12.76
C ILE A 47 3.96 3.54 12.99
N VAL A 48 4.07 4.81 13.34
CA VAL A 48 5.34 5.50 13.59
C VAL A 48 5.27 6.23 14.91
N THR A 49 6.05 5.81 15.90
CA THR A 49 6.14 6.50 17.18
C THR A 49 7.44 7.30 17.25
N ARG A 50 7.34 8.63 17.35
CA ARG A 50 8.47 9.55 17.53
C ARG A 50 8.31 10.34 18.84
N GLY A 51 9.09 10.02 19.84
CA GLY A 51 9.01 10.64 21.16
C GLY A 51 7.64 10.45 21.80
N ASN A 52 6.87 11.52 21.97
CA ASN A 52 5.54 11.50 22.57
C ASN A 52 4.41 11.53 21.53
N THR A 53 4.73 11.47 20.26
CA THR A 53 3.73 11.50 19.17
C THR A 53 3.71 10.18 18.40
N GLN A 54 2.53 9.62 18.24
CA GLN A 54 2.30 8.45 17.40
C GLN A 54 1.49 8.86 16.16
N PHE A 55 2.03 8.54 15.00
CA PHE A 55 1.35 8.69 13.72
C PHE A 55 0.86 7.34 13.23
N VAL A 56 -0.39 7.27 12.81
CA VAL A 56 -0.98 6.09 12.15
C VAL A 56 -1.29 6.46 10.71
N PHE A 57 -0.43 6.05 9.80
CA PHE A 57 -0.61 6.27 8.37
C PHE A 57 -1.45 5.17 7.75
N VAL A 58 -2.59 5.55 7.20
CA VAL A 58 -3.50 4.63 6.52
C VAL A 58 -3.19 4.63 5.03
N ASP A 59 -2.43 3.62 4.55
CA ASP A 59 -2.22 3.38 3.12
C ASP A 59 -3.46 2.73 2.51
N THR A 60 -3.97 3.30 1.43
CA THR A 60 -5.22 2.90 0.81
C THR A 60 -5.01 2.39 -0.62
N PRO A 61 -5.90 1.52 -1.13
CA PRO A 61 -5.95 1.24 -2.55
C PRO A 61 -6.01 2.54 -3.36
N GLY A 62 -5.28 2.58 -4.47
CA GLY A 62 -5.32 3.74 -5.36
C GLY A 62 -6.72 3.95 -5.92
N TYR A 63 -7.22 5.19 -5.90
CA TYR A 63 -8.53 5.54 -6.41
C TYR A 63 -8.65 5.23 -7.91
N HIS A 64 -9.56 4.36 -8.29
CA HIS A 64 -9.76 3.92 -9.67
C HIS A 64 -11.24 3.57 -9.94
N ARG A 65 -11.60 3.39 -11.20
CA ARG A 65 -12.94 2.93 -11.57
C ARG A 65 -13.07 1.42 -11.40
N ALA A 66 -13.98 0.98 -10.55
CA ALA A 66 -14.25 -0.44 -10.30
C ALA A 66 -14.84 -1.13 -11.55
N ARG A 67 -14.47 -2.41 -11.74
CA ARG A 67 -14.99 -3.28 -12.81
C ARG A 67 -15.31 -4.70 -12.34
N THR A 68 -15.00 -5.02 -11.09
CA THR A 68 -15.19 -6.34 -10.47
C THR A 68 -15.59 -6.13 -9.01
N ARG A 69 -16.11 -7.13 -8.31
CA ARG A 69 -16.42 -7.07 -6.88
C ARG A 69 -15.20 -6.73 -6.03
N LEU A 70 -14.04 -7.30 -6.38
CA LEU A 70 -12.79 -6.88 -5.75
C LEU A 70 -12.49 -5.39 -6.00
N GLY A 71 -12.79 -4.87 -7.19
CA GLY A 71 -12.65 -3.46 -7.51
C GLY A 71 -13.59 -2.57 -6.70
N ASP A 72 -14.85 -2.99 -6.54
CA ASP A 72 -15.85 -2.29 -5.70
C ASP A 72 -15.35 -2.21 -4.25
N TYR A 73 -14.89 -3.32 -3.69
CA TYR A 73 -14.26 -3.37 -2.36
C TYR A 73 -13.11 -2.36 -2.22
N MET A 74 -12.16 -2.36 -3.15
CA MET A 74 -11.02 -1.44 -3.11
C MET A 74 -11.44 0.04 -3.15
N VAL A 75 -12.47 0.37 -3.92
CA VAL A 75 -13.00 1.74 -4.00
C VAL A 75 -13.67 2.15 -2.68
N ASN A 76 -14.43 1.25 -2.07
CA ASN A 76 -15.07 1.49 -0.77
C ASN A 76 -14.02 1.73 0.32
N VAL A 77 -13.02 0.85 0.43
CA VAL A 77 -11.90 1.01 1.38
C VAL A 77 -11.19 2.36 1.21
N ALA A 78 -10.93 2.78 -0.03
CA ALA A 78 -10.29 4.07 -0.29
C ALA A 78 -11.18 5.27 0.09
N GLN A 79 -12.52 5.13 -0.02
CA GLN A 79 -13.46 6.19 0.34
C GLN A 79 -13.67 6.32 1.84
N GLU A 80 -13.87 5.20 2.52
CA GLU A 80 -14.08 5.16 3.97
C GLU A 80 -12.86 5.65 4.76
N SER A 81 -11.66 5.38 4.23
CA SER A 81 -10.41 5.81 4.86
C SER A 81 -10.19 7.33 4.89
N ILE A 82 -11.02 8.13 4.19
CA ILE A 82 -10.94 9.61 4.23
C ILE A 82 -11.89 10.19 5.29
N ALA A 83 -12.86 9.41 5.78
CA ALA A 83 -13.97 9.97 6.56
C ALA A 83 -13.63 10.27 8.02
N ASP A 84 -12.84 9.44 8.70
CA ASP A 84 -12.60 9.51 10.15
C ASP A 84 -11.09 9.61 10.47
N VAL A 85 -10.42 10.65 9.94
CA VAL A 85 -8.99 10.88 10.17
C VAL A 85 -8.72 12.32 10.53
N ASP A 86 -7.60 12.57 11.19
CA ASP A 86 -7.18 13.90 11.62
C ASP A 86 -6.57 14.72 10.47
N LEU A 87 -6.05 14.04 9.45
CA LEU A 87 -5.41 14.65 8.28
C LEU A 87 -5.49 13.74 7.06
N THR A 88 -5.70 14.32 5.89
CA THR A 88 -5.50 13.63 4.60
C THR A 88 -4.23 14.14 3.91
N VAL A 89 -3.31 13.24 3.59
CA VAL A 89 -2.15 13.52 2.72
C VAL A 89 -2.50 13.06 1.31
N LEU A 90 -2.78 14.00 0.41
CA LEU A 90 -2.97 13.71 -1.01
C LEU A 90 -1.62 13.62 -1.70
N VAL A 91 -1.27 12.45 -2.21
CA VAL A 91 -0.02 12.20 -2.93
C VAL A 91 -0.26 12.27 -4.44
N VAL A 92 0.51 13.10 -5.12
CA VAL A 92 0.44 13.29 -6.58
C VAL A 92 1.83 13.17 -7.20
N GLU A 93 1.90 12.96 -8.52
CA GLU A 93 3.15 13.04 -9.28
C GLU A 93 3.42 14.47 -9.72
N PRO A 94 4.69 14.83 -10.01
CA PRO A 94 5.07 16.19 -10.42
C PRO A 94 4.75 16.43 -11.93
N ILE A 95 3.46 16.33 -12.25
CA ILE A 95 2.93 16.52 -13.61
C ILE A 95 2.03 17.76 -13.59
N ALA A 96 2.31 18.73 -14.47
CA ALA A 96 1.56 19.98 -14.56
C ALA A 96 0.17 19.80 -15.22
N SER A 97 -0.60 18.81 -14.72
CA SER A 97 -2.00 18.60 -15.11
C SER A 97 -2.74 17.88 -13.99
N ILE A 98 -3.98 18.25 -13.78
CA ILE A 98 -4.88 17.59 -12.83
C ILE A 98 -5.80 16.70 -13.64
N GLY A 99 -5.78 15.40 -13.35
CA GLY A 99 -6.63 14.42 -14.04
C GLY A 99 -7.95 14.20 -13.30
N PRO A 100 -8.92 13.51 -13.93
CA PRO A 100 -10.24 13.26 -13.33
C PRO A 100 -10.18 12.47 -12.00
N GLN A 101 -9.12 11.70 -11.77
CA GLN A 101 -8.93 10.97 -10.52
C GLN A 101 -8.49 11.89 -9.38
N GLU A 102 -7.59 12.83 -9.66
CA GLU A 102 -7.16 13.84 -8.71
C GLU A 102 -8.32 14.82 -8.41
N GLU A 103 -9.07 15.26 -9.43
CA GLU A 103 -10.26 16.10 -9.26
C GLU A 103 -11.26 15.43 -8.31
N GLY A 104 -11.62 14.17 -8.59
CA GLY A 104 -12.56 13.41 -7.76
C GLY A 104 -12.08 13.18 -6.32
N LEU A 105 -10.75 13.06 -6.09
CA LEU A 105 -10.18 12.98 -4.75
C LEU A 105 -10.24 14.34 -4.03
N MET A 106 -9.90 15.42 -4.69
CA MET A 106 -9.98 16.77 -4.12
C MET A 106 -11.41 17.15 -3.74
N GLU A 107 -12.40 16.80 -4.57
CA GLU A 107 -13.83 17.01 -4.25
C GLU A 107 -14.25 16.25 -3.00
N LYS A 108 -13.80 14.99 -2.84
CA LYS A 108 -14.08 14.18 -1.65
C LYS A 108 -13.43 14.73 -0.39
N ILE A 109 -12.17 15.13 -0.47
CA ILE A 109 -11.44 15.75 0.63
C ILE A 109 -12.16 17.03 1.06
N LYS A 110 -12.56 17.87 0.11
CA LYS A 110 -13.35 19.07 0.40
C LYS A 110 -14.69 18.75 1.07
N GLY A 111 -15.36 17.69 0.64
CA GLY A 111 -16.65 17.23 1.21
C GLY A 111 -16.52 16.61 2.59
N SER A 112 -15.37 16.07 2.98
CA SER A 112 -15.14 15.48 4.31
C SER A 112 -14.84 16.52 5.39
N HIS A 113 -14.55 17.77 5.02
CA HIS A 113 -14.08 18.82 5.93
C HIS A 113 -12.81 18.46 6.73
N CYS A 114 -12.08 17.41 6.31
CA CYS A 114 -10.83 17.00 6.90
C CYS A 114 -9.70 17.91 6.39
N PRO A 115 -8.78 18.38 7.26
CA PRO A 115 -7.58 19.09 6.82
C PRO A 115 -6.82 18.29 5.78
N ALA A 116 -6.20 18.98 4.82
CA ALA A 116 -5.50 18.31 3.74
C ALA A 116 -4.12 18.94 3.46
N VAL A 117 -3.15 18.07 3.23
CA VAL A 117 -1.80 18.40 2.79
C VAL A 117 -1.55 17.73 1.45
N LEU A 118 -0.99 18.48 0.51
CA LEU A 118 -0.55 17.93 -0.78
C LEU A 118 0.92 17.52 -0.70
N ALA A 119 1.22 16.26 -1.01
CA ALA A 119 2.58 15.76 -1.18
C ALA A 119 2.85 15.52 -2.68
N ILE A 120 3.69 16.34 -3.30
CA ILE A 120 4.14 16.16 -4.68
C ILE A 120 5.33 15.22 -4.64
N ASN A 121 5.11 13.95 -4.99
CA ASN A 121 6.11 12.88 -4.91
C ASN A 121 6.88 12.72 -6.22
N LYS A 122 8.03 12.03 -6.15
CA LYS A 122 8.93 11.75 -7.28
C LYS A 122 9.59 13.00 -7.86
N ILE A 123 9.92 13.96 -7.00
CA ILE A 123 10.61 15.18 -7.43
C ILE A 123 11.97 14.94 -8.08
N ASP A 124 12.55 13.76 -7.84
CA ASP A 124 13.77 13.27 -8.50
C ASP A 124 13.62 13.05 -10.02
N THR A 125 12.40 13.12 -10.55
CA THR A 125 12.10 12.87 -11.97
C THR A 125 11.90 14.14 -12.79
N VAL A 126 11.94 15.33 -12.17
CA VAL A 126 11.67 16.61 -12.83
C VAL A 126 12.65 17.70 -12.40
N GLU A 127 12.80 18.71 -13.23
CA GLU A 127 13.55 19.93 -12.90
C GLU A 127 12.74 20.86 -11.99
N LYS A 128 13.46 21.77 -11.29
CA LYS A 128 12.84 22.68 -10.29
C LYS A 128 11.76 23.58 -10.91
N ASP A 129 11.96 24.07 -12.11
CA ASP A 129 11.01 24.97 -12.78
C ASP A 129 9.68 24.26 -13.08
N ALA A 130 9.74 23.01 -13.56
CA ALA A 130 8.54 22.19 -13.74
C ALA A 130 7.81 21.91 -12.42
N LEU A 131 8.55 21.74 -11.32
CA LEU A 131 7.96 21.55 -10.01
C LEU A 131 7.19 22.80 -9.53
N LEU A 132 7.71 24.00 -9.81
CA LEU A 132 7.04 25.26 -9.47
C LEU A 132 5.70 25.42 -10.21
N GLU A 133 5.64 24.99 -11.48
CA GLU A 133 4.40 24.98 -12.24
C GLU A 133 3.34 24.06 -11.62
N VAL A 134 3.76 22.87 -11.15
CA VAL A 134 2.87 21.92 -10.47
C VAL A 134 2.36 22.49 -9.15
N ILE A 135 3.23 23.11 -8.35
CA ILE A 135 2.84 23.76 -7.08
C ILE A 135 1.80 24.86 -7.35
N ALA A 136 2.05 25.72 -8.35
CA ALA A 136 1.13 26.80 -8.70
C ALA A 136 -0.22 26.27 -9.18
N LEU A 137 -0.24 25.20 -9.97
CA LEU A 137 -1.45 24.57 -10.45
C LEU A 137 -2.32 24.04 -9.31
N TYR A 138 -1.75 23.25 -8.39
CA TYR A 138 -2.50 22.67 -7.29
C TYR A 138 -2.91 23.71 -6.23
N SER A 139 -2.11 24.76 -6.00
CA SER A 139 -2.47 25.84 -5.08
C SER A 139 -3.69 26.66 -5.53
N GLN A 140 -3.96 26.67 -6.85
CA GLN A 140 -5.16 27.30 -7.42
C GLN A 140 -6.36 26.38 -7.47
N ALA A 141 -6.14 25.06 -7.47
CA ALA A 141 -7.19 24.07 -7.65
C ALA A 141 -7.92 23.73 -6.35
N ALA A 142 -7.24 23.76 -5.20
CA ALA A 142 -7.82 23.46 -3.88
C ALA A 142 -7.05 24.12 -2.74
N ASP A 143 -7.73 24.30 -1.61
CA ASP A 143 -7.15 24.82 -0.37
C ASP A 143 -6.45 23.69 0.38
N PHE A 144 -5.12 23.59 0.23
CA PHE A 144 -4.28 22.70 1.00
C PHE A 144 -3.58 23.49 2.11
N ASP A 145 -3.54 22.94 3.33
CA ASP A 145 -2.85 23.59 4.46
C ASP A 145 -1.33 23.67 4.25
N ALA A 146 -0.80 22.78 3.43
CA ALA A 146 0.58 22.83 2.95
C ALA A 146 0.73 22.05 1.63
N ILE A 147 1.69 22.47 0.81
CA ILE A 147 2.13 21.75 -0.40
C ILE A 147 3.60 21.40 -0.21
N ILE A 148 3.93 20.13 -0.16
CA ILE A 148 5.27 19.65 0.19
C ILE A 148 5.82 18.77 -0.93
N PRO A 149 6.86 19.20 -1.62
CA PRO A 149 7.59 18.35 -2.56
C PRO A 149 8.37 17.27 -1.81
N ILE A 150 8.25 16.02 -2.25
CA ILE A 150 8.93 14.88 -1.64
C ILE A 150 9.50 13.92 -2.68
N CYS A 151 10.49 13.14 -2.26
CA CYS A 151 10.89 11.91 -2.92
C CYS A 151 10.77 10.75 -1.91
N ALA A 152 9.66 10.02 -1.93
CA ALA A 152 9.42 8.91 -1.01
C ALA A 152 10.48 7.79 -1.10
N LYS A 153 11.19 7.69 -2.22
CA LYS A 153 12.25 6.71 -2.44
C LYS A 153 13.54 7.04 -1.68
N THR A 154 13.90 8.31 -1.62
CA THR A 154 15.14 8.78 -0.97
C THR A 154 14.90 9.38 0.40
N GLY A 155 13.66 9.78 0.70
CA GLY A 155 13.27 10.47 1.92
C GLY A 155 13.36 12.00 1.84
N ASP A 156 13.76 12.54 0.72
CA ASP A 156 13.81 13.99 0.53
C ASP A 156 12.42 14.61 0.75
N GLY A 157 12.34 15.66 1.59
CA GLY A 157 11.11 16.33 1.97
C GLY A 157 10.18 15.56 2.94
N VAL A 158 10.46 14.29 3.26
CA VAL A 158 9.58 13.47 4.11
C VAL A 158 9.59 13.91 5.57
N ASP A 159 10.73 14.36 6.10
CA ASP A 159 10.79 14.91 7.46
C ASP A 159 9.99 16.22 7.58
N GLU A 160 9.95 17.04 6.52
CA GLU A 160 9.10 18.23 6.50
C GLU A 160 7.61 17.87 6.48
N LEU A 161 7.23 16.85 5.70
CA LEU A 161 5.88 16.31 5.72
C LEU A 161 5.48 15.85 7.14
N LEU A 162 6.36 15.13 7.85
CA LEU A 162 6.09 14.69 9.22
C LEU A 162 5.93 15.85 10.19
N LYS A 163 6.74 16.91 10.09
CA LYS A 163 6.58 18.11 10.93
C LYS A 163 5.24 18.80 10.69
N VAL A 164 4.74 18.79 9.46
CA VAL A 164 3.41 19.32 9.17
C VAL A 164 2.34 18.40 9.76
N CYS A 165 2.45 17.08 9.60
CA CYS A 165 1.55 16.10 10.19
C CYS A 165 1.46 16.22 11.72
N GLU A 166 2.56 16.55 12.40
CA GLU A 166 2.61 16.70 13.86
C GLU A 166 1.68 17.81 14.39
N LYS A 167 1.37 18.83 13.58
CA LYS A 167 0.45 19.91 13.95
C LYS A 167 -0.99 19.43 14.17
N TYR A 168 -1.35 18.30 13.57
CA TYR A 168 -2.68 17.69 13.64
C TYR A 168 -2.77 16.59 14.71
N ALA A 169 -1.66 16.28 15.38
CA ALA A 169 -1.67 15.32 16.47
C ALA A 169 -2.36 15.89 17.70
N VAL A 170 -3.41 15.20 18.15
CA VAL A 170 -4.21 15.59 19.31
C VAL A 170 -3.71 14.88 20.58
N GLU A 171 -3.90 15.51 21.73
CA GLU A 171 -3.56 14.91 23.04
C GLU A 171 -4.43 13.68 23.28
N SER A 172 -3.82 12.50 23.27
CA SER A 172 -4.48 11.20 23.45
C SER A 172 -3.47 10.14 23.90
N PRO A 173 -3.92 8.99 24.46
CA PRO A 173 -3.07 7.80 24.55
C PRO A 173 -2.61 7.36 23.17
N PHE A 174 -1.52 6.61 23.10
CA PHE A 174 -1.14 5.93 21.87
C PHE A 174 -2.21 4.93 21.44
N LEU A 175 -2.52 4.90 20.15
CA LEU A 175 -3.53 4.03 19.57
C LEU A 175 -3.04 2.56 19.46
N PHE A 176 -1.72 2.39 19.33
CA PHE A 176 -1.05 1.10 19.20
C PHE A 176 0.16 1.01 20.14
N PRO A 177 0.66 -0.19 20.46
CA PRO A 177 1.94 -0.38 21.17
C PRO A 177 3.07 0.39 20.48
N GLN A 178 4.03 0.91 21.26
CA GLN A 178 5.09 1.80 20.76
C GLN A 178 6.05 1.12 19.77
N ASP A 179 6.23 -0.17 19.91
CA ASP A 179 7.09 -1.03 19.09
C ASP A 179 6.38 -1.62 17.88
N MET A 180 5.08 -1.35 17.74
CA MET A 180 4.29 -1.85 16.60
C MET A 180 4.51 -0.96 15.37
N THR A 181 4.77 -1.58 14.23
CA THR A 181 5.01 -0.91 12.93
C THR A 181 3.83 -1.02 11.98
N THR A 182 2.96 -2.02 12.14
CA THR A 182 1.77 -2.23 11.31
C THR A 182 0.70 -3.01 12.07
N ASP A 183 -0.56 -2.81 11.69
CA ASP A 183 -1.71 -3.60 12.18
C ASP A 183 -1.88 -4.95 11.43
N GLN A 184 -1.06 -5.18 10.38
CA GLN A 184 -1.20 -6.38 9.57
C GLN A 184 -0.57 -7.59 10.26
N PRO A 185 -1.29 -8.73 10.35
CA PRO A 185 -0.68 -9.98 10.79
C PRO A 185 0.49 -10.38 9.87
N GLU A 186 1.58 -10.91 10.43
CA GLU A 186 2.75 -11.38 9.66
C GLU A 186 2.36 -12.28 8.49
N ARG A 187 1.40 -13.18 8.70
CA ARG A 187 0.84 -14.05 7.68
C ARG A 187 0.30 -13.28 6.47
N GLN A 188 -0.36 -12.14 6.70
CA GLN A 188 -0.89 -11.29 5.64
C GLN A 188 0.24 -10.57 4.90
N VAL A 189 1.24 -10.09 5.62
CA VAL A 189 2.43 -9.46 5.02
C VAL A 189 3.16 -10.47 4.13
N MET A 190 3.31 -11.73 4.57
CA MET A 190 3.92 -12.80 3.74
C MET A 190 3.13 -13.06 2.45
N ALA A 191 1.79 -13.12 2.53
CA ALA A 191 0.94 -13.28 1.35
C ALA A 191 1.13 -12.12 0.36
N GLU A 192 1.18 -10.90 0.85
CA GLU A 192 1.41 -9.71 0.02
C GLU A 192 2.83 -9.68 -0.58
N ILE A 193 3.87 -10.06 0.15
CA ILE A 193 5.22 -10.19 -0.41
C ILE A 193 5.25 -11.17 -1.59
N ILE A 194 4.58 -12.32 -1.48
CA ILE A 194 4.46 -13.28 -2.59
C ILE A 194 3.69 -12.65 -3.75
N ARG A 195 2.60 -11.93 -3.47
CA ARG A 195 1.79 -11.26 -4.49
C ARG A 195 2.58 -10.15 -5.21
N GLU A 196 3.45 -9.43 -4.52
CA GLU A 196 4.36 -8.47 -5.15
C GLU A 196 5.24 -9.14 -6.22
N LYS A 197 5.79 -10.33 -5.93
CA LYS A 197 6.64 -11.03 -6.92
C LYS A 197 5.85 -11.53 -8.12
N LEU A 198 4.58 -11.87 -7.92
CA LEU A 198 3.67 -12.13 -9.03
C LEU A 198 3.46 -10.87 -9.89
N LEU A 199 3.27 -9.69 -9.26
CA LEU A 199 3.18 -8.41 -9.96
C LEU A 199 4.46 -8.09 -10.75
N TRP A 200 5.63 -8.40 -10.22
CA TRP A 200 6.91 -8.11 -10.89
C TRP A 200 7.24 -9.07 -12.02
N CYS A 201 6.93 -10.35 -11.84
CA CYS A 201 7.37 -11.41 -12.76
C CYS A 201 6.36 -11.72 -13.88
N LEU A 202 5.09 -11.36 -13.70
CA LEU A 202 4.03 -11.65 -14.66
C LEU A 202 3.57 -10.36 -15.34
N GLU A 203 3.00 -10.50 -16.54
CA GLU A 203 2.57 -9.37 -17.35
C GLU A 203 1.07 -9.38 -17.66
N LYS A 204 0.58 -8.30 -18.26
CA LYS A 204 -0.80 -8.09 -18.67
C LYS A 204 -1.77 -8.25 -17.50
N GLU A 205 -2.89 -8.92 -17.71
CA GLU A 205 -3.96 -9.12 -16.72
C GLU A 205 -3.70 -10.27 -15.74
N ILE A 206 -2.66 -11.10 -15.98
CA ILE A 206 -2.41 -12.30 -15.17
C ILE A 206 -2.18 -11.96 -13.69
N PRO A 207 -1.28 -11.03 -13.32
CA PRO A 207 -1.03 -10.73 -11.91
C PRO A 207 -2.23 -10.09 -11.22
N HIS A 208 -3.08 -9.35 -11.96
CA HIS A 208 -4.29 -8.74 -11.40
C HIS A 208 -5.35 -9.78 -11.02
N GLY A 209 -5.38 -10.92 -11.71
CA GLY A 209 -6.26 -12.07 -11.43
C GLY A 209 -5.69 -13.07 -10.43
N THR A 210 -4.64 -12.71 -9.66
CA THR A 210 -4.07 -13.59 -8.64
C THR A 210 -4.46 -13.20 -7.23
N ALA A 211 -4.64 -14.20 -6.36
CA ALA A 211 -4.69 -14.06 -4.91
C ALA A 211 -3.70 -15.03 -4.26
N VAL A 212 -3.23 -14.72 -3.07
CA VAL A 212 -2.30 -15.57 -2.31
C VAL A 212 -2.89 -15.84 -0.94
N GLU A 213 -2.95 -17.10 -0.58
CA GLU A 213 -3.38 -17.57 0.74
C GLU A 213 -2.23 -18.32 1.40
N ILE A 214 -1.90 -17.95 2.64
CA ILE A 214 -0.97 -18.71 3.46
C ILE A 214 -1.75 -19.84 4.14
N THR A 215 -1.48 -21.07 3.74
CA THR A 215 -2.19 -22.25 4.25
C THR A 215 -1.49 -22.88 5.46
N LYS A 216 -0.17 -22.64 5.61
CA LYS A 216 0.61 -23.01 6.79
C LYS A 216 1.55 -21.87 7.17
N PHE A 217 1.64 -21.58 8.46
CA PHE A 217 2.61 -20.66 9.03
C PHE A 217 2.99 -21.19 10.41
N SER A 218 4.20 -21.71 10.55
CA SER A 218 4.66 -22.31 11.81
C SER A 218 6.17 -22.17 11.98
N GLU A 219 6.58 -21.89 13.19
CA GLU A 219 7.99 -21.84 13.57
C GLU A 219 8.46 -23.23 14.04
N ARG A 220 9.63 -23.63 13.59
CA ARG A 220 10.34 -24.84 14.04
C ARG A 220 11.15 -24.55 15.29
N ASP A 221 11.50 -25.57 16.07
CA ASP A 221 12.41 -25.44 17.23
C ASP A 221 13.78 -24.83 16.86
N SER A 222 14.16 -24.93 15.60
CA SER A 222 15.38 -24.31 15.05
C SER A 222 15.27 -22.81 14.74
N GLY A 223 14.10 -22.17 14.96
CA GLY A 223 13.82 -20.79 14.59
C GLY A 223 13.53 -20.58 13.11
N VAL A 224 13.50 -21.63 12.29
CA VAL A 224 13.12 -21.55 10.87
C VAL A 224 11.59 -21.48 10.76
N ILE A 225 11.08 -20.59 9.92
CA ILE A 225 9.65 -20.45 9.69
C ILE A 225 9.23 -21.24 8.44
N ASP A 226 8.29 -22.16 8.60
CA ASP A 226 7.63 -22.88 7.51
C ASP A 226 6.43 -22.09 7.01
N ILE A 227 6.42 -21.79 5.71
CA ILE A 227 5.33 -21.10 5.02
C ILE A 227 4.90 -21.94 3.82
N ASP A 228 3.62 -22.39 3.84
CA ASP A 228 2.98 -22.95 2.67
C ASP A 228 1.99 -21.92 2.12
N ALA A 229 2.12 -21.58 0.83
CA ALA A 229 1.30 -20.60 0.16
C ALA A 229 0.59 -21.18 -1.06
N THR A 230 -0.69 -20.92 -1.20
CA THR A 230 -1.45 -21.23 -2.41
C THR A 230 -1.69 -19.95 -3.20
N ILE A 231 -1.20 -19.93 -4.44
CA ILE A 231 -1.45 -18.87 -5.42
C ILE A 231 -2.67 -19.28 -6.24
N TYR A 232 -3.72 -18.48 -6.17
CA TYR A 232 -4.92 -18.67 -6.99
C TYR A 232 -4.85 -17.82 -8.24
N CYS A 233 -5.36 -18.34 -9.35
CA CYS A 233 -5.52 -17.64 -10.62
C CYS A 233 -6.85 -18.00 -11.27
N GLU A 234 -7.35 -17.16 -12.18
CA GLU A 234 -8.69 -17.33 -12.73
C GLU A 234 -8.81 -18.39 -13.85
N LYS A 235 -7.73 -18.70 -14.56
CA LYS A 235 -7.76 -19.56 -15.76
C LYS A 235 -6.65 -20.60 -15.75
N ALA A 236 -6.90 -21.76 -16.35
CA ALA A 236 -5.88 -22.80 -16.52
C ALA A 236 -4.67 -22.31 -17.33
N SER A 237 -4.89 -21.46 -18.35
CA SER A 237 -3.80 -20.83 -19.11
C SER A 237 -2.93 -19.93 -18.24
N HIS A 238 -3.51 -19.19 -17.29
CA HIS A 238 -2.77 -18.37 -16.32
C HIS A 238 -1.91 -19.25 -15.40
N LYS A 239 -2.47 -20.39 -14.92
CA LYS A 239 -1.72 -21.36 -14.11
C LYS A 239 -0.47 -21.85 -14.84
N GLY A 240 -0.58 -22.19 -16.13
CA GLY A 240 0.56 -22.61 -16.94
C GLY A 240 1.68 -21.53 -17.02
N ILE A 241 1.29 -20.25 -17.16
CA ILE A 241 2.22 -19.13 -17.24
C ILE A 241 2.88 -18.86 -15.88
N ILE A 242 2.13 -18.94 -14.77
CA ILE A 242 2.64 -18.76 -13.40
C ILE A 242 3.65 -19.86 -13.05
N ILE A 243 3.40 -21.10 -13.46
CA ILE A 243 4.33 -22.22 -13.25
C ILE A 243 5.54 -22.05 -14.17
N GLY A 244 5.32 -21.72 -15.44
CA GLY A 244 6.33 -21.61 -16.46
C GLY A 244 6.92 -22.97 -16.92
N LYS A 245 7.80 -22.93 -17.91
CA LYS A 245 8.46 -24.14 -18.44
C LYS A 245 9.22 -24.86 -17.34
N GLN A 246 8.89 -26.12 -17.08
CA GLN A 246 9.51 -26.94 -16.01
C GLN A 246 9.50 -26.28 -14.61
N GLY A 247 8.53 -25.41 -14.32
CA GLY A 247 8.41 -24.73 -13.03
C GLY A 247 9.33 -23.52 -12.86
N ALA A 248 10.05 -23.07 -13.89
CA ALA A 248 11.06 -22.03 -13.80
C ALA A 248 10.50 -20.67 -13.31
N MET A 249 9.31 -20.26 -13.75
CA MET A 249 8.72 -19.01 -13.34
C MET A 249 8.29 -19.06 -11.87
N LEU A 250 7.62 -20.11 -11.45
CA LEU A 250 7.20 -20.30 -10.05
C LEU A 250 8.42 -20.36 -9.12
N LYS A 251 9.49 -21.05 -9.52
CA LYS A 251 10.77 -21.09 -8.77
C LYS A 251 11.37 -19.69 -8.61
N LYS A 252 11.37 -18.87 -9.68
CA LYS A 252 11.85 -17.48 -9.64
C LYS A 252 11.03 -16.65 -8.66
N ILE A 253 9.69 -16.70 -8.76
CA ILE A 253 8.75 -15.97 -7.89
C ILE A 253 9.00 -16.36 -6.43
N SER A 254 9.02 -17.67 -6.13
CA SER A 254 9.21 -18.18 -4.77
C SER A 254 10.57 -17.82 -4.18
N SER A 255 11.64 -17.85 -4.99
CA SER A 255 12.97 -17.47 -4.52
C SER A 255 13.07 -16.00 -4.16
N LEU A 256 12.48 -15.12 -4.99
CA LEU A 256 12.43 -13.68 -4.71
C LEU A 256 11.55 -13.38 -3.47
N ALA A 257 10.40 -14.05 -3.37
CA ALA A 257 9.51 -13.91 -2.22
C ALA A 257 10.17 -14.37 -0.93
N ARG A 258 10.83 -15.54 -0.94
CA ARG A 258 11.53 -16.08 0.22
C ARG A 258 12.58 -15.11 0.76
N ALA A 259 13.37 -14.50 -0.12
CA ALA A 259 14.41 -13.55 0.29
C ALA A 259 13.82 -12.34 1.04
N ASP A 260 12.69 -11.80 0.55
CA ASP A 260 12.02 -10.69 1.20
C ASP A 260 11.28 -11.12 2.49
N CYS A 261 10.71 -12.34 2.52
CA CYS A 261 10.14 -12.90 3.75
C CYS A 261 11.20 -13.08 4.83
N GLU A 262 12.38 -13.63 4.48
CA GLU A 262 13.51 -13.78 5.41
C GLU A 262 13.98 -12.42 5.96
N LYS A 263 14.01 -11.39 5.10
CA LYS A 263 14.37 -10.02 5.51
C LYS A 263 13.35 -9.44 6.50
N PHE A 264 12.06 -9.62 6.25
CA PHE A 264 10.99 -9.12 7.11
C PHE A 264 10.96 -9.86 8.45
N MET A 265 11.06 -11.19 8.42
CA MET A 265 11.01 -12.02 9.64
C MET A 265 12.32 -12.02 10.45
N GLY A 266 13.42 -11.51 9.91
CA GLY A 266 14.72 -11.55 10.56
C GLY A 266 15.31 -12.96 10.73
N THR A 267 14.68 -13.99 10.14
CA THR A 267 15.09 -15.40 10.26
C THR A 267 14.94 -16.17 8.95
N LYS A 268 15.42 -17.40 8.91
CA LYS A 268 15.29 -18.28 7.74
C LYS A 268 13.85 -18.70 7.49
N VAL A 269 13.46 -18.73 6.21
CA VAL A 269 12.11 -19.14 5.78
C VAL A 269 12.20 -20.32 4.83
N TYR A 270 11.43 -21.36 5.09
CA TYR A 270 11.16 -22.44 4.16
C TYR A 270 9.82 -22.20 3.48
N LEU A 271 9.84 -21.73 2.22
CA LEU A 271 8.66 -21.36 1.46
C LEU A 271 8.29 -22.43 0.44
N THR A 272 7.09 -23.00 0.56
CA THR A 272 6.46 -23.87 -0.43
C THR A 272 5.30 -23.14 -1.12
N THR A 273 5.23 -23.22 -2.43
CA THR A 273 4.18 -22.53 -3.20
C THR A 273 3.43 -23.48 -4.12
N TRP A 274 2.10 -23.35 -4.15
CA TRP A 274 1.19 -24.11 -5.00
C TRP A 274 0.38 -23.17 -5.88
N VAL A 275 -0.02 -23.63 -7.09
CA VAL A 275 -0.87 -22.84 -7.98
C VAL A 275 -2.17 -23.58 -8.23
N LYS A 276 -3.30 -22.93 -7.91
CA LYS A 276 -4.66 -23.46 -8.13
C LYS A 276 -5.49 -22.52 -9.00
N VAL A 277 -6.40 -23.08 -9.77
CA VAL A 277 -7.38 -22.32 -10.55
C VAL A 277 -8.63 -22.11 -9.70
N LYS A 278 -9.11 -20.87 -9.67
CA LYS A 278 -10.36 -20.48 -9.05
C LYS A 278 -11.05 -19.47 -9.97
N GLU A 279 -11.91 -19.99 -10.82
CA GLU A 279 -12.56 -19.18 -11.86
C GLU A 279 -13.40 -18.05 -11.27
N ASN A 280 -13.34 -16.87 -11.89
CA ASN A 280 -14.13 -15.68 -11.55
C ASN A 280 -14.10 -15.28 -10.06
N TRP A 281 -13.01 -15.58 -9.35
CA TRP A 281 -12.94 -15.32 -7.92
C TRP A 281 -13.09 -13.82 -7.58
N ARG A 282 -12.65 -12.92 -8.48
CA ARG A 282 -12.78 -11.46 -8.29
C ARG A 282 -14.21 -10.94 -8.34
N ASP A 283 -15.14 -11.71 -8.88
CA ASP A 283 -16.57 -11.38 -9.01
C ASP A 283 -17.45 -12.13 -8.01
N SER A 284 -16.84 -12.89 -7.08
CA SER A 284 -17.52 -13.61 -6.01
C SER A 284 -17.24 -12.97 -4.66
N ASP A 285 -18.26 -12.38 -4.03
CA ASP A 285 -18.15 -11.77 -2.70
C ASP A 285 -17.62 -12.78 -1.66
N PHE A 286 -18.06 -14.04 -1.73
CA PHE A 286 -17.60 -15.11 -0.85
C PHE A 286 -16.09 -15.37 -1.01
N LEU A 287 -15.59 -15.46 -2.24
CA LEU A 287 -14.16 -15.71 -2.48
C LEU A 287 -13.30 -14.47 -2.18
N VAL A 288 -13.79 -13.29 -2.49
CA VAL A 288 -13.12 -12.02 -2.15
C VAL A 288 -12.91 -11.96 -0.63
N ARG A 289 -13.95 -12.22 0.17
CA ARG A 289 -13.83 -12.26 1.64
C ARG A 289 -12.89 -13.36 2.13
N ASN A 290 -12.98 -14.57 1.57
CA ASN A 290 -12.13 -15.69 1.97
C ASN A 290 -10.64 -15.46 1.70
N PHE A 291 -10.30 -14.63 0.72
CA PHE A 291 -8.92 -14.24 0.44
C PHE A 291 -8.45 -13.04 1.29
N GLY A 292 -9.22 -12.64 2.31
CA GLY A 292 -8.84 -11.57 3.22
C GLY A 292 -9.16 -10.16 2.70
N TYR A 293 -10.02 -10.05 1.70
CA TYR A 293 -10.53 -8.78 1.19
C TYR A 293 -11.93 -8.54 1.78
N SER A 294 -12.00 -8.22 3.05
CA SER A 294 -13.23 -7.91 3.79
C SER A 294 -13.02 -6.68 4.65
N GLU A 295 -14.10 -5.95 4.87
CA GLU A 295 -14.20 -4.91 5.91
C GLU A 295 -14.12 -5.49 7.30
#